data_ffac90b50359c06d5c789b39580f850b
#
_entry.id   ffac90b50359c06d5c789b39580f850b
#
_cell.length_a   1.000
_cell.length_b   1.000
_cell.length_c   1.000
_cell.angle_alpha   90.00
_cell.angle_beta   90.00
_cell.angle_gamma   90.00
#
_symmetry.space_group_name_H-M   'P 1'
#
loop_
_entity.id
_entity.type
_entity.pdbx_description
1 polymer ?
#
loop_
_entity_poly.entity_id
_entity_poly.type
_entity_poly.pdbx_seq_one_letter_code
_entity_poly.pdbx_strand_id
1 'polypeptide(L)'
;MGSNSTTIPTTSVAELKYLSLLARDYPTQAAAASAVISLEATAKLPKGTEHYISDLHGEDEAFIHLLNSASGVIREKVDLVLGENVPKAIRAELATLIYYPARKLPLLKARYPERFELEAWYRQTLLRLIDVCRFVSSKHTREYVLSLIHI
;
A
#
# COMPACT_ATOMS: atom_id res chain seq x y z
N MET A 1 -32.31 48.93 9.90
CA MET A 1 -32.77 47.73 10.62
C MET A 1 -33.19 46.70 9.57
N GLY A 2 -32.28 45.84 9.19
CA GLY A 2 -32.52 44.79 8.21
C GLY A 2 -32.73 43.48 8.97
N SER A 3 -33.92 42.94 8.95
CA SER A 3 -34.25 41.63 9.52
C SER A 3 -33.71 40.52 8.63
N ASN A 4 -32.61 39.85 9.06
CA ASN A 4 -32.15 38.59 8.48
C ASN A 4 -33.16 37.50 8.85
N SER A 5 -34.09 37.19 7.96
CA SER A 5 -34.90 36.01 8.04
C SER A 5 -34.04 34.79 7.68
N THR A 6 -33.61 34.05 8.68
CA THR A 6 -32.97 32.74 8.53
C THR A 6 -34.04 31.77 8.03
N THR A 7 -34.08 31.52 6.72
CA THR A 7 -34.91 30.47 6.12
C THR A 7 -34.39 29.09 6.57
N ILE A 8 -35.10 28.44 7.45
CA ILE A 8 -34.84 27.04 7.83
C ILE A 8 -35.14 26.18 6.60
N PRO A 9 -34.16 25.41 6.07
CA PRO A 9 -34.42 24.56 4.92
C PRO A 9 -35.47 23.51 5.29
N THR A 10 -36.53 23.42 4.52
CA THR A 10 -37.61 22.43 4.71
C THR A 10 -37.08 21.05 4.30
N THR A 11 -36.71 20.25 5.27
CA THR A 11 -36.19 18.87 5.04
C THR A 11 -37.34 18.00 4.47
N SER A 12 -37.08 17.35 3.35
CA SER A 12 -38.08 16.48 2.71
C SER A 12 -38.32 15.20 3.53
N VAL A 13 -39.46 14.53 3.33
CA VAL A 13 -39.78 13.25 4.00
C VAL A 13 -38.72 12.17 3.66
N ALA A 14 -38.17 12.18 2.45
CA ALA A 14 -37.15 11.26 2.04
C ALA A 14 -35.81 11.51 2.78
N GLU A 15 -35.45 12.79 2.96
CA GLU A 15 -34.28 13.19 3.75
C GLU A 15 -34.42 12.82 5.22
N LEU A 16 -35.59 13.00 5.80
CA LEU A 16 -35.87 12.59 7.19
C LEU A 16 -35.74 11.08 7.39
N LYS A 17 -36.24 10.27 6.43
CA LYS A 17 -36.00 8.81 6.44
C LYS A 17 -34.54 8.45 6.36
N TYR A 18 -33.76 9.08 5.44
CA TYR A 18 -32.35 8.85 5.30
C TYR A 18 -31.58 9.25 6.57
N LEU A 19 -31.83 10.41 7.14
CA LEU A 19 -31.22 10.87 8.39
C LEU A 19 -31.58 9.94 9.57
N SER A 20 -32.80 9.41 9.63
CA SER A 20 -33.19 8.44 10.67
C SER A 20 -32.48 7.11 10.57
N LEU A 21 -32.10 6.66 9.36
CA LEU A 21 -31.27 5.49 9.16
C LEU A 21 -29.80 5.77 9.61
N LEU A 22 -29.25 6.91 9.21
CA LEU A 22 -27.92 7.32 9.66
C LEU A 22 -27.84 7.47 11.18
N ALA A 23 -28.87 7.98 11.83
CA ALA A 23 -28.92 8.13 13.29
C ALA A 23 -28.89 6.79 14.06
N ARG A 24 -29.20 5.68 13.40
CA ARG A 24 -29.05 4.34 14.01
C ARG A 24 -27.59 3.92 14.07
N ASP A 25 -26.81 4.26 13.04
CA ASP A 25 -25.37 3.92 12.97
C ASP A 25 -24.52 4.96 13.70
N TYR A 26 -24.96 6.23 13.71
CA TYR A 26 -24.29 7.36 14.34
C TYR A 26 -25.20 8.07 15.34
N PRO A 27 -25.46 7.48 16.52
CA PRO A 27 -26.49 7.94 17.45
C PRO A 27 -26.17 9.26 18.14
N THR A 28 -24.92 9.73 18.06
CA THR A 28 -24.48 10.99 18.66
C THR A 28 -23.71 11.85 17.67
N GLN A 29 -23.72 13.16 17.89
CA GLN A 29 -22.92 14.09 17.10
C GLN A 29 -21.42 13.75 17.13
N ALA A 30 -20.89 13.32 18.28
CA ALA A 30 -19.51 12.89 18.41
C ALA A 30 -19.21 11.65 17.58
N ALA A 31 -20.12 10.65 17.55
CA ALA A 31 -19.98 9.45 16.72
C ALA A 31 -19.99 9.80 15.23
N ALA A 32 -20.91 10.67 14.81
CA ALA A 32 -20.97 11.14 13.42
C ALA A 32 -19.68 11.91 13.02
N ALA A 33 -19.19 12.81 13.86
CA ALA A 33 -17.96 13.56 13.60
C ALA A 33 -16.72 12.63 13.51
N SER A 34 -16.63 11.64 14.40
CA SER A 34 -15.56 10.64 14.38
C SER A 34 -15.61 9.80 13.09
N ALA A 35 -16.80 9.40 12.65
CA ALA A 35 -16.97 8.66 11.40
C ALA A 35 -16.58 9.49 10.17
N VAL A 36 -16.97 10.77 10.12
CA VAL A 36 -16.56 11.69 9.05
C VAL A 36 -15.03 11.81 8.97
N ILE A 37 -14.35 12.03 10.11
CA ILE A 37 -12.89 12.12 10.16
C ILE A 37 -12.24 10.82 9.67
N SER A 38 -12.77 9.66 10.09
CA SER A 38 -12.27 8.35 9.68
C SER A 38 -12.45 8.11 8.18
N LEU A 39 -13.62 8.45 7.64
CA LEU A 39 -13.91 8.31 6.21
C LEU A 39 -13.09 9.28 5.36
N GLU A 40 -12.86 10.51 5.81
CA GLU A 40 -11.97 11.46 5.14
C GLU A 40 -10.52 10.97 5.13
N ALA A 41 -10.04 10.42 6.24
CA ALA A 41 -8.71 9.83 6.31
C ALA A 41 -8.61 8.64 5.33
N THR A 42 -9.62 7.76 5.29
CA THR A 42 -9.68 6.62 4.37
C THR A 42 -9.72 7.08 2.90
N ALA A 43 -10.50 8.12 2.59
CA ALA A 43 -10.57 8.67 1.23
C ALA A 43 -9.26 9.32 0.76
N LYS A 44 -8.43 9.79 1.69
CA LYS A 44 -7.08 10.34 1.41
C LYS A 44 -5.99 9.27 1.37
N LEU A 45 -6.28 8.03 1.78
CA LEU A 45 -5.33 6.93 1.63
C LEU A 45 -5.05 6.71 0.14
N PRO A 46 -3.79 6.48 -0.24
CA PRO A 46 -3.48 6.14 -1.62
C PRO A 46 -4.20 4.84 -1.97
N LYS A 47 -4.99 4.92 -3.03
CA LYS A 47 -5.68 3.74 -3.58
C LYS A 47 -4.65 2.70 -4.00
N GLY A 48 -4.87 1.45 -3.65
CA GLY A 48 -4.05 0.35 -4.14
C GLY A 48 -4.12 0.25 -5.67
N THR A 49 -3.10 -0.34 -6.27
CA THR A 49 -3.11 -0.60 -7.71
C THR A 49 -4.10 -1.73 -8.00
N GLU A 50 -5.12 -1.46 -8.81
CA GLU A 50 -6.07 -2.45 -9.30
C GLU A 50 -5.65 -2.89 -10.70
N HIS A 51 -5.53 -4.20 -10.93
CA HIS A 51 -5.17 -4.76 -12.22
C HIS A 51 -6.39 -5.47 -12.82
N TYR A 52 -6.81 -5.01 -13.99
CA TYR A 52 -7.91 -5.62 -14.75
C TYR A 52 -7.31 -6.49 -15.85
N ILE A 53 -7.58 -7.79 -15.76
CA ILE A 53 -7.10 -8.78 -16.74
C ILE A 53 -8.33 -9.41 -17.37
N SER A 54 -8.44 -9.32 -18.69
CA SER A 54 -9.60 -9.84 -19.43
C SER A 54 -9.49 -11.33 -19.71
N ASP A 55 -8.30 -11.79 -20.11
CA ASP A 55 -8.07 -13.17 -20.51
C ASP A 55 -6.59 -13.53 -20.34
N LEU A 56 -6.33 -14.73 -19.87
CA LEU A 56 -4.97 -15.21 -19.59
C LEU A 56 -4.42 -16.12 -20.67
N HIS A 57 -5.25 -16.73 -21.51
CA HIS A 57 -4.87 -17.67 -22.58
C HIS A 57 -3.87 -18.75 -22.16
N GLY A 58 -3.86 -19.17 -20.90
CA GLY A 58 -2.90 -20.14 -20.38
C GLY A 58 -1.50 -19.58 -20.07
N GLU A 59 -1.28 -18.27 -20.17
CA GLU A 59 -0.01 -17.57 -19.87
C GLU A 59 0.18 -17.38 -18.34
N ASP A 60 0.28 -18.50 -17.61
CA ASP A 60 0.39 -18.51 -16.15
C ASP A 60 1.69 -17.85 -15.66
N GLU A 61 2.81 -18.05 -16.35
CA GLU A 61 4.10 -17.44 -15.99
C GLU A 61 4.05 -15.92 -16.11
N ALA A 62 3.43 -15.37 -17.14
CA ALA A 62 3.24 -13.94 -17.33
C ALA A 62 2.32 -13.36 -16.24
N PHE A 63 1.26 -14.08 -15.90
CA PHE A 63 0.34 -13.69 -14.84
C PHE A 63 1.02 -13.66 -13.46
N ILE A 64 1.77 -14.71 -13.11
CA ILE A 64 2.55 -14.78 -11.87
C ILE A 64 3.59 -13.65 -11.82
N HIS A 65 4.21 -13.32 -12.96
CA HIS A 65 5.15 -12.20 -13.02
C HIS A 65 4.46 -10.85 -12.73
N LEU A 66 3.28 -10.63 -13.30
CA LEU A 66 2.47 -9.43 -13.04
C LEU A 66 2.14 -9.30 -11.54
N LEU A 67 1.69 -10.39 -10.91
CA LEU A 67 1.39 -10.43 -9.48
C LEU A 67 2.64 -10.13 -8.64
N ASN A 68 3.75 -10.83 -8.89
CA ASN A 68 4.98 -10.70 -8.12
C ASN A 68 5.64 -9.32 -8.27
N SER A 69 5.50 -8.70 -9.43
CA SER A 69 6.07 -7.38 -9.72
C SER A 69 5.14 -6.23 -9.38
N ALA A 70 3.88 -6.51 -9.01
CA ALA A 70 2.82 -5.51 -8.89
C ALA A 70 2.78 -4.58 -10.13
N SER A 71 2.84 -5.18 -11.34
CA SER A 71 2.93 -4.48 -12.63
C SER A 71 4.08 -3.47 -12.72
N GLY A 72 5.22 -3.80 -12.12
CA GLY A 72 6.42 -2.95 -12.15
C GLY A 72 6.49 -1.89 -11.05
N VAL A 73 5.42 -1.69 -10.27
CA VAL A 73 5.37 -0.68 -9.19
C VAL A 73 6.46 -0.92 -8.15
N ILE A 74 6.78 -2.18 -7.81
CA ILE A 74 7.85 -2.50 -6.86
C ILE A 74 9.20 -1.97 -7.38
N ARG A 75 9.47 -2.12 -8.68
CA ARG A 75 10.69 -1.60 -9.29
C ARG A 75 10.78 -0.08 -9.17
N GLU A 76 9.69 0.63 -9.47
CA GLU A 76 9.63 2.08 -9.32
C GLU A 76 9.87 2.51 -7.86
N LYS A 77 9.31 1.79 -6.89
CA LYS A 77 9.53 2.10 -5.46
C LYS A 77 10.97 1.84 -5.03
N VAL A 78 11.60 0.76 -5.50
CA VAL A 78 13.01 0.49 -5.26
C VAL A 78 13.88 1.61 -5.84
N ASP A 79 13.62 2.02 -7.08
CA ASP A 79 14.37 3.10 -7.73
C ASP A 79 14.16 4.45 -7.03
N LEU A 80 12.94 4.74 -6.56
CA LEU A 80 12.61 5.97 -5.83
C LEU A 80 13.30 6.03 -4.45
N VAL A 81 13.25 4.94 -3.69
CA VAL A 81 13.77 4.90 -2.30
C VAL A 81 15.28 4.90 -2.27
N LEU A 82 15.92 4.11 -3.14
CA LEU A 82 17.38 3.96 -3.13
C LEU A 82 18.09 5.04 -3.95
N GLY A 83 17.40 5.68 -4.88
CA GLY A 83 17.93 6.79 -5.66
C GLY A 83 19.20 6.47 -6.42
N GLU A 84 19.95 7.50 -6.76
CA GLU A 84 21.22 7.37 -7.49
C GLU A 84 22.39 6.92 -6.60
N ASN A 85 22.22 6.95 -5.27
CA ASN A 85 23.24 6.49 -4.32
C ASN A 85 23.52 4.98 -4.42
N VAL A 86 22.58 4.22 -5.00
CA VAL A 86 22.72 2.79 -5.24
C VAL A 86 22.74 2.52 -6.74
N PRO A 87 23.77 1.85 -7.28
CA PRO A 87 23.86 1.56 -8.71
C PRO A 87 22.62 0.88 -9.28
N LYS A 88 22.22 1.26 -10.50
CA LYS A 88 21.03 0.74 -11.18
C LYS A 88 20.98 -0.79 -11.23
N ALA A 89 22.15 -1.43 -11.42
CA ALA A 89 22.26 -2.89 -11.44
C ALA A 89 21.85 -3.52 -10.10
N ILE A 90 22.27 -2.92 -8.98
CA ILE A 90 21.95 -3.40 -7.62
C ILE A 90 20.46 -3.18 -7.32
N ARG A 91 19.88 -2.04 -7.74
CA ARG A 91 18.45 -1.79 -7.60
C ARG A 91 17.62 -2.81 -8.40
N ALA A 92 18.07 -3.11 -9.64
CA ALA A 92 17.44 -4.14 -10.47
C ALA A 92 17.51 -5.54 -9.84
N GLU A 93 18.66 -5.87 -9.27
CA GLU A 93 18.86 -7.14 -8.57
C GLU A 93 17.98 -7.26 -7.33
N LEU A 94 17.87 -6.18 -6.54
CA LEU A 94 16.98 -6.13 -5.37
C LEU A 94 15.51 -6.31 -5.77
N ALA A 95 15.05 -5.62 -6.81
CA ALA A 95 13.69 -5.79 -7.33
C ALA A 95 13.43 -7.24 -7.76
N THR A 96 14.38 -7.85 -8.47
CA THR A 96 14.28 -9.25 -8.89
C THR A 96 14.27 -10.21 -7.69
N LEU A 97 15.04 -9.89 -6.64
CA LEU A 97 15.03 -10.67 -5.39
C LEU A 97 13.66 -10.59 -4.69
N ILE A 98 13.03 -9.40 -4.69
CA ILE A 98 11.67 -9.22 -4.15
C ILE A 98 10.66 -10.03 -4.97
N TYR A 99 10.75 -10.02 -6.30
CA TYR A 99 9.81 -10.74 -7.18
C TYR A 99 9.92 -12.26 -7.03
N TYR A 100 11.14 -12.80 -6.95
CA TYR A 100 11.42 -14.22 -6.99
C TYR A 100 12.45 -14.64 -5.92
N PRO A 101 12.13 -14.49 -4.62
CA PRO A 101 13.10 -14.72 -3.55
C PRO A 101 13.64 -16.15 -3.56
N ALA A 102 12.78 -17.17 -3.74
CA ALA A 102 13.17 -18.57 -3.74
C ALA A 102 14.12 -18.93 -4.90
N ARG A 103 13.94 -18.32 -6.08
CA ARG A 103 14.79 -18.58 -7.25
C ARG A 103 16.08 -17.75 -7.22
N LYS A 104 15.99 -16.47 -6.79
CA LYS A 104 17.09 -15.53 -6.88
C LYS A 104 18.09 -15.65 -5.74
N LEU A 105 17.64 -15.92 -4.52
CA LEU A 105 18.50 -15.98 -3.34
C LEU A 105 19.64 -17.01 -3.44
N PRO A 106 19.41 -18.26 -3.90
CA PRO A 106 20.49 -19.23 -4.08
C PRO A 106 21.57 -18.76 -5.05
N LEU A 107 21.16 -18.12 -6.16
CA LEU A 107 22.09 -17.59 -7.18
C LEU A 107 22.96 -16.44 -6.64
N LEU A 108 22.37 -15.59 -5.78
CA LEU A 108 23.10 -14.49 -5.15
C LEU A 108 24.08 -15.02 -4.08
N LYS A 109 23.65 -15.99 -3.27
CA LYS A 109 24.54 -16.66 -2.30
C LYS A 109 25.77 -17.28 -2.94
N ALA A 110 25.63 -17.90 -4.10
CA ALA A 110 26.72 -18.54 -4.81
C ALA A 110 27.80 -17.57 -5.28
N ARG A 111 27.52 -16.26 -5.34
CA ARG A 111 28.51 -15.22 -5.68
C ARG A 111 29.46 -14.88 -4.54
N TYR A 112 29.09 -15.22 -3.32
CA TYR A 112 29.83 -14.89 -2.10
C TYR A 112 30.24 -16.17 -1.38
N PRO A 113 31.33 -16.84 -1.82
CA PRO A 113 31.79 -18.09 -1.21
C PRO A 113 32.30 -17.86 0.21
N GLU A 114 32.88 -16.69 0.47
CA GLU A 114 33.38 -16.34 1.78
C GLU A 114 32.26 -15.88 2.72
N ARG A 115 32.22 -16.50 3.92
CA ARG A 115 31.17 -16.24 4.92
C ARG A 115 31.08 -14.75 5.29
N PHE A 116 32.18 -14.07 5.43
CA PHE A 116 32.23 -12.66 5.79
C PHE A 116 31.59 -11.77 4.71
N GLU A 117 31.90 -12.03 3.44
CA GLU A 117 31.31 -11.29 2.31
C GLU A 117 29.81 -11.53 2.20
N LEU A 118 29.39 -12.78 2.40
CA LEU A 118 27.97 -13.15 2.41
C LEU A 118 27.22 -12.43 3.54
N GLU A 119 27.76 -12.40 4.75
CA GLU A 119 27.18 -11.70 5.90
C GLU A 119 27.09 -10.18 5.64
N ALA A 120 28.10 -9.57 5.05
CA ALA A 120 28.09 -8.16 4.67
C ALA A 120 27.02 -7.87 3.61
N TRP A 121 26.90 -8.72 2.59
CA TRP A 121 25.88 -8.64 1.57
C TRP A 121 24.47 -8.77 2.16
N TYR A 122 24.22 -9.72 3.07
CA TYR A 122 22.95 -9.87 3.76
C TYR A 122 22.58 -8.63 4.54
N ARG A 123 23.52 -8.08 5.31
CA ARG A 123 23.29 -6.87 6.11
C ARG A 123 22.87 -5.69 5.24
N GLN A 124 23.59 -5.45 4.16
CA GLN A 124 23.27 -4.36 3.23
C GLN A 124 21.92 -4.57 2.51
N THR A 125 21.66 -5.80 2.09
CA THR A 125 20.42 -6.14 1.41
C THR A 125 19.21 -5.98 2.34
N LEU A 126 19.33 -6.42 3.60
CA LEU A 126 18.28 -6.24 4.62
C LEU A 126 18.02 -4.77 4.93
N LEU A 127 19.05 -3.94 5.05
CA LEU A 127 18.86 -2.50 5.27
C LEU A 127 18.07 -1.87 4.11
N ARG A 128 18.44 -2.18 2.88
CA ARG A 128 17.72 -1.69 1.69
C ARG A 128 16.25 -2.16 1.65
N LEU A 129 16.03 -3.43 1.99
CA LEU A 129 14.66 -3.97 2.08
C LEU A 129 13.85 -3.27 3.17
N ILE A 130 14.45 -2.99 4.33
CA ILE A 130 13.80 -2.24 5.42
C ILE A 130 13.41 -0.85 4.94
N ASP A 131 14.29 -0.15 4.22
CA ASP A 131 13.98 1.19 3.70
C ASP A 131 12.82 1.16 2.70
N VAL A 132 12.81 0.20 1.78
CA VAL A 132 11.69 0.01 0.84
C VAL A 132 10.40 -0.34 1.60
N CYS A 133 10.45 -1.26 2.57
CA CYS A 133 9.30 -1.63 3.39
C CYS A 133 8.75 -0.44 4.17
N ARG A 134 9.61 0.35 4.81
CA ARG A 134 9.23 1.56 5.54
C ARG A 134 8.52 2.56 4.64
N PHE A 135 9.06 2.78 3.45
CA PHE A 135 8.45 3.69 2.47
C PHE A 135 7.07 3.20 2.03
N VAL A 136 6.94 1.93 1.67
CA VAL A 136 5.67 1.34 1.21
C VAL A 136 4.65 1.30 2.35
N SER A 137 5.06 0.92 3.56
CA SER A 137 4.17 0.80 4.73
C SER A 137 3.80 2.14 5.36
N SER A 138 4.54 3.22 5.08
CA SER A 138 4.26 4.55 5.65
C SER A 138 2.86 5.09 5.36
N LYS A 139 2.19 4.51 4.37
CA LYS A 139 0.83 4.88 3.94
C LYS A 139 -0.27 4.04 4.60
N HIS A 140 0.09 3.07 5.40
CA HIS A 140 -0.83 2.16 6.07
C HIS A 140 -0.76 2.32 7.59
N THR A 141 -1.86 2.06 8.29
CA THR A 141 -1.84 2.04 9.74
C THR A 141 -1.03 0.85 10.25
N ARG A 142 -0.53 0.96 11.49
CA ARG A 142 0.23 -0.11 12.13
C ARG A 142 -0.59 -1.41 12.24
N GLU A 143 -1.86 -1.29 12.57
CA GLU A 143 -2.81 -2.40 12.69
C GLU A 143 -2.97 -3.12 11.34
N TYR A 144 -3.10 -2.37 10.25
CA TYR A 144 -3.19 -2.95 8.90
C TYR A 144 -1.92 -3.72 8.54
N VAL A 145 -0.74 -3.13 8.77
CA VAL A 145 0.54 -3.81 8.49
C VAL A 145 0.69 -5.08 9.31
N LEU A 146 0.32 -5.04 10.60
CA LEU A 146 0.38 -6.20 11.48
C LEU A 146 -0.61 -7.29 11.08
N SER A 147 -1.80 -6.94 10.58
CA SER A 147 -2.78 -7.92 10.12
C SER A 147 -2.29 -8.75 8.93
N LEU A 148 -1.41 -8.18 8.09
CA LEU A 148 -0.80 -8.89 6.95
C LEU A 148 0.29 -9.89 7.36
N ILE A 149 0.87 -9.75 8.55
CA ILE A 149 1.94 -10.63 9.05
C ILE A 149 1.37 -11.87 9.73
N HIS A 150 0.11 -11.82 10.14
CA HIS A 150 -0.57 -12.90 10.88
C HIS A 150 -1.43 -13.83 9.99
N ILE A 151 -1.24 -13.77 8.66
CA ILE A 151 -1.88 -14.70 7.72
C ILE A 151 -0.94 -15.94 7.53
#